data_ef40fea8768a0de499f8cd5374ecb4d8
#
_entry.id   ef40fea8768a0de499f8cd5374ecb4d8
#
_cell.length_a   1.000
_cell.length_b   1.000
_cell.length_c   1.000
_cell.angle_alpha   90.00
_cell.angle_beta   90.00
_cell.angle_gamma   90.00
#
_symmetry.space_group_name_H-M   'P 1'
#
loop_
_entity.id
_entity.type
_entity.pdbx_description
1 polymer ?
#
loop_
_entity_poly.entity_id
_entity_poly.type
_entity_poly.pdbx_seq_one_letter_code
_entity_poly.pdbx_strand_id
1 'polypeptide(L)'
;MVEIVNYVKVQCSTYTHYNESSESKSLLRAIESARQMSTNISMETGNGGQLSREFLKENLQTLWVDGIIVLNAEGKTDCEYSTDESLTDEITEYLQKNIIIDFAGYEERSYSERFTREDGSRIDIAACARKDAPGIVAIYYYTSPEFVRNYTLTIQGLLNGYSVQKDGTIIVADNGTVVASNDESLLGQNTADNEVVQAMKKHTDSQQYLSF
;
A
#
# COMPACT_ATOMS: atom_id res chain seq x y z
N MET A 1 33.42 10.83 6.00
CA MET A 1 32.09 11.47 6.13
C MET A 1 31.36 11.55 4.81
N VAL A 2 31.91 12.06 3.71
CA VAL A 2 31.25 12.06 2.37
C VAL A 2 30.81 10.67 1.94
N GLU A 3 31.64 9.64 2.15
CA GLU A 3 31.31 8.25 1.80
C GLU A 3 30.08 7.72 2.55
N ILE A 4 29.92 8.08 3.83
CA ILE A 4 28.78 7.68 4.66
C ILE A 4 27.50 8.32 4.13
N VAL A 5 27.53 9.63 3.86
CA VAL A 5 26.39 10.34 3.30
C VAL A 5 25.96 9.75 1.95
N ASN A 6 26.92 9.46 1.09
CA ASN A 6 26.65 8.81 -0.20
C ASN A 6 26.09 7.42 -0.03
N TYR A 7 26.62 6.62 0.91
CA TYR A 7 26.08 5.31 1.23
C TYR A 7 24.59 5.41 1.67
N VAL A 8 24.30 6.28 2.65
CA VAL A 8 22.93 6.46 3.14
C VAL A 8 21.98 6.91 2.02
N LYS A 9 22.41 7.86 1.16
CA LYS A 9 21.62 8.29 -0.01
C LYS A 9 21.32 7.12 -0.95
N VAL A 10 22.30 6.28 -1.24
CA VAL A 10 22.10 5.09 -2.09
C VAL A 10 21.13 4.11 -1.42
N GLN A 11 21.24 3.88 -0.11
CA GLN A 11 20.32 3.01 0.60
C GLN A 11 18.89 3.57 0.59
N CYS A 12 18.68 4.87 0.83
CA CYS A 12 17.37 5.50 0.74
C CYS A 12 16.78 5.38 -0.67
N SER A 13 17.57 5.62 -1.72
CA SER A 13 17.12 5.44 -3.11
C SER A 13 16.74 3.98 -3.40
N THR A 14 17.54 3.03 -2.95
CA THR A 14 17.24 1.60 -3.09
C THR A 14 15.95 1.22 -2.39
N TYR A 15 15.72 1.74 -1.18
CA TYR A 15 14.48 1.55 -0.43
C TYR A 15 13.27 2.07 -1.20
N THR A 16 13.33 3.31 -1.70
CA THR A 16 12.24 3.91 -2.46
C THR A 16 11.90 3.07 -3.69
N HIS A 17 12.89 2.73 -4.52
CA HIS A 17 12.67 1.93 -5.72
C HIS A 17 12.13 0.53 -5.42
N TYR A 18 12.59 -0.09 -4.34
CA TYR A 18 12.08 -1.41 -3.94
C TYR A 18 10.60 -1.33 -3.55
N ASN A 19 10.23 -0.35 -2.72
CA ASN A 19 8.86 -0.21 -2.26
C ASN A 19 7.91 0.16 -3.40
N GLU A 20 8.28 1.10 -4.28
CA GLU A 20 7.50 1.45 -5.47
C GLU A 20 7.30 0.25 -6.39
N SER A 21 8.35 -0.54 -6.63
CA SER A 21 8.27 -1.75 -7.45
C SER A 21 7.39 -2.82 -6.80
N SER A 22 7.49 -3.01 -5.48
CA SER A 22 6.68 -3.97 -4.73
C SER A 22 5.20 -3.59 -4.74
N GLU A 23 4.90 -2.30 -4.54
CA GLU A 23 3.55 -1.76 -4.61
C GLU A 23 2.95 -1.95 -6.00
N SER A 24 3.68 -1.53 -7.04
CA SER A 24 3.23 -1.67 -8.43
C SER A 24 2.91 -3.12 -8.79
N LYS A 25 3.73 -4.08 -8.36
CA LYS A 25 3.47 -5.51 -8.58
C LYS A 25 2.21 -5.99 -7.87
N SER A 26 1.99 -5.55 -6.64
CA SER A 26 0.80 -5.91 -5.87
C SER A 26 -0.46 -5.34 -6.50
N LEU A 27 -0.44 -4.06 -6.89
CA LEU A 27 -1.58 -3.41 -7.55
C LEU A 27 -1.88 -3.99 -8.93
N LEU A 28 -0.86 -4.35 -9.73
CA LEU A 28 -1.07 -5.06 -10.99
C LEU A 28 -1.73 -6.42 -10.77
N ARG A 29 -1.28 -7.18 -9.78
CA ARG A 29 -1.91 -8.45 -9.40
C ARG A 29 -3.37 -8.24 -8.99
N ALA A 30 -3.66 -7.19 -8.23
CA ALA A 30 -5.03 -6.84 -7.85
C ALA A 30 -5.91 -6.56 -9.08
N ILE A 31 -5.41 -5.78 -10.04
CA ILE A 31 -6.13 -5.51 -11.31
C ILE A 31 -6.43 -6.82 -12.07
N GLU A 32 -5.43 -7.68 -12.21
CA GLU A 32 -5.58 -8.99 -12.88
C GLU A 32 -6.64 -9.84 -12.18
N SER A 33 -6.61 -9.92 -10.85
CA SER A 33 -7.59 -10.66 -10.06
C SER A 33 -9.00 -10.09 -10.18
N ALA A 34 -9.17 -8.75 -10.21
CA ALA A 34 -10.47 -8.11 -10.42
C ALA A 34 -11.03 -8.44 -11.81
N ARG A 35 -10.21 -8.36 -12.85
CA ARG A 35 -10.60 -8.73 -14.24
C ARG A 35 -10.95 -10.19 -14.38
N GLN A 36 -10.17 -11.07 -13.75
CA GLN A 36 -10.47 -12.51 -13.74
C GLN A 36 -11.80 -12.78 -13.02
N MET A 37 -12.04 -12.11 -11.89
CA MET A 37 -13.30 -12.25 -11.16
C MET A 37 -14.50 -11.78 -12.00
N SER A 38 -14.40 -10.64 -12.69
CA SER A 38 -15.42 -10.16 -13.62
C SER A 38 -15.71 -11.19 -14.72
N THR A 39 -14.68 -11.84 -15.24
CA THR A 39 -14.82 -12.90 -16.23
C THR A 39 -15.50 -14.13 -15.64
N ASN A 40 -15.12 -14.55 -14.44
CA ASN A 40 -15.71 -15.72 -13.76
C ASN A 40 -17.21 -15.49 -13.47
N ILE A 41 -17.59 -14.29 -13.03
CA ILE A 41 -19.01 -13.91 -12.84
C ILE A 41 -19.77 -14.02 -14.16
N SER A 42 -19.22 -13.47 -15.25
CA SER A 42 -19.88 -13.53 -16.56
C SER A 42 -20.04 -14.96 -17.09
N MET A 43 -19.08 -15.83 -16.83
CA MET A 43 -19.18 -17.25 -17.20
C MET A 43 -20.23 -17.98 -16.35
N GLU A 44 -20.27 -17.74 -15.04
CA GLU A 44 -21.24 -18.35 -14.12
C GLU A 44 -22.66 -17.96 -14.51
N THR A 45 -22.93 -16.67 -14.63
CA THR A 45 -24.25 -16.14 -14.98
C THR A 45 -24.67 -16.53 -16.39
N GLY A 46 -23.75 -16.54 -17.35
CA GLY A 46 -23.99 -16.98 -18.73
C GLY A 46 -24.35 -18.47 -18.85
N ASN A 47 -23.90 -19.30 -17.90
CA ASN A 47 -24.24 -20.72 -17.82
C ASN A 47 -25.53 -21.00 -16.99
N GLY A 48 -26.24 -19.94 -16.57
CA GLY A 48 -27.46 -20.06 -15.76
C GLY A 48 -27.22 -20.20 -14.25
N GLY A 49 -25.99 -20.03 -13.81
CA GLY A 49 -25.62 -19.92 -12.41
C GLY A 49 -26.03 -18.57 -11.81
N GLN A 50 -25.90 -18.45 -10.52
CA GLN A 50 -26.25 -17.23 -9.79
C GLN A 50 -25.05 -16.68 -9.03
N LEU A 51 -24.92 -15.35 -9.02
CA LEU A 51 -23.99 -14.67 -8.15
C LEU A 51 -24.38 -14.93 -6.68
N SER A 52 -23.56 -15.70 -5.98
CA SER A 52 -23.82 -16.11 -4.59
C SER A 52 -22.59 -15.94 -3.70
N ARG A 53 -22.78 -15.91 -2.39
CA ARG A 53 -21.65 -15.85 -1.44
C ARG A 53 -20.74 -17.08 -1.54
N GLU A 54 -21.31 -18.26 -1.81
CA GLU A 54 -20.55 -19.50 -2.03
C GLU A 54 -19.65 -19.39 -3.24
N PHE A 55 -20.19 -18.90 -4.36
CA PHE A 55 -19.42 -18.65 -5.57
C PHE A 55 -18.28 -17.66 -5.33
N LEU A 56 -18.54 -16.55 -4.61
CA LEU A 56 -17.48 -15.59 -4.26
C LEU A 56 -16.43 -16.22 -3.35
N LYS A 57 -16.83 -17.04 -2.37
CA LYS A 57 -15.91 -17.74 -1.47
C LYS A 57 -14.95 -18.67 -2.21
N GLU A 58 -15.44 -19.45 -3.17
CA GLU A 58 -14.61 -20.34 -3.98
C GLU A 58 -13.61 -19.54 -4.83
N ASN A 59 -14.08 -18.45 -5.44
CA ASN A 59 -13.23 -17.57 -6.23
C ASN A 59 -12.20 -16.83 -5.36
N LEU A 60 -12.56 -16.38 -4.16
CA LEU A 60 -11.64 -15.76 -3.22
C LEU A 60 -10.45 -16.68 -2.90
N GLN A 61 -10.72 -17.96 -2.66
CA GLN A 61 -9.68 -18.96 -2.41
C GLN A 61 -8.81 -19.20 -3.65
N THR A 62 -9.41 -19.26 -4.83
CA THR A 62 -8.71 -19.52 -6.10
C THR A 62 -7.82 -18.34 -6.50
N LEU A 63 -8.31 -17.10 -6.31
CA LEU A 63 -7.60 -15.87 -6.65
C LEU A 63 -6.62 -15.42 -5.55
N TRP A 64 -6.69 -16.05 -4.37
CA TRP A 64 -5.85 -15.69 -3.21
C TRP A 64 -6.00 -14.23 -2.81
N VAL A 65 -7.25 -13.77 -2.75
CA VAL A 65 -7.62 -12.40 -2.31
C VAL A 65 -8.32 -12.47 -0.95
N ASP A 66 -8.37 -11.35 -0.23
CA ASP A 66 -8.97 -11.30 1.12
C ASP A 66 -10.44 -10.88 1.08
N GLY A 67 -10.88 -10.23 -0.02
CA GLY A 67 -12.28 -9.91 -0.21
C GLY A 67 -12.64 -9.61 -1.66
N ILE A 68 -13.91 -9.84 -1.97
CA ILE A 68 -14.56 -9.59 -3.26
C ILE A 68 -15.86 -8.85 -3.00
N ILE A 69 -16.05 -7.72 -3.68
CA ILE A 69 -17.24 -6.88 -3.58
C ILE A 69 -17.77 -6.66 -4.99
N VAL A 70 -19.05 -6.93 -5.18
CA VAL A 70 -19.74 -6.75 -6.46
C VAL A 70 -20.82 -5.71 -6.28
N LEU A 71 -20.68 -4.58 -6.96
CA LEU A 71 -21.65 -3.48 -6.93
C LEU A 71 -22.39 -3.38 -8.26
N ASN A 72 -23.65 -2.96 -8.21
CA ASN A 72 -24.44 -2.62 -9.39
C ASN A 72 -24.15 -1.20 -9.89
N ALA A 73 -24.82 -0.77 -10.94
CA ALA A 73 -24.62 0.54 -11.55
C ALA A 73 -24.96 1.72 -10.61
N GLU A 74 -25.84 1.50 -9.63
CA GLU A 74 -26.21 2.47 -8.61
C GLU A 74 -25.27 2.48 -7.41
N GLY A 75 -24.21 1.64 -7.43
CA GLY A 75 -23.27 1.51 -6.34
C GLY A 75 -23.76 0.71 -5.14
N LYS A 76 -24.88 0.00 -5.28
CA LYS A 76 -25.35 -0.90 -4.23
C LYS A 76 -24.68 -2.26 -4.33
N THR A 77 -24.42 -2.87 -3.20
CA THR A 77 -23.85 -4.22 -3.13
C THR A 77 -24.86 -5.24 -3.64
N ASP A 78 -24.51 -5.94 -4.72
CA ASP A 78 -25.23 -7.10 -5.22
C ASP A 78 -24.82 -8.37 -4.48
N CYS A 79 -23.52 -8.54 -4.26
CA CYS A 79 -22.96 -9.65 -3.51
C CYS A 79 -21.55 -9.29 -3.01
N GLU A 80 -21.18 -9.85 -1.86
CA GLU A 80 -19.85 -9.68 -1.29
C GLU A 80 -19.44 -10.88 -0.46
N TYR A 81 -18.15 -11.12 -0.39
CA TYR A 81 -17.55 -12.11 0.50
C TYR A 81 -16.14 -11.70 0.89
N SER A 82 -15.81 -11.90 2.15
CA SER A 82 -14.52 -11.54 2.73
C SER A 82 -14.14 -12.50 3.85
N THR A 83 -12.84 -12.56 4.14
CA THR A 83 -12.30 -13.22 5.33
C THR A 83 -12.50 -12.35 6.59
N ASP A 84 -12.71 -11.04 6.43
CA ASP A 84 -12.98 -10.08 7.50
C ASP A 84 -14.11 -9.12 7.07
N GLU A 85 -15.31 -9.32 7.63
CA GLU A 85 -16.48 -8.52 7.29
C GLU A 85 -16.34 -7.03 7.67
N SER A 86 -15.57 -6.71 8.71
CA SER A 86 -15.36 -5.31 9.13
C SER A 86 -14.58 -4.50 8.09
N LEU A 87 -13.66 -5.13 7.38
CA LEU A 87 -12.92 -4.51 6.28
C LEU A 87 -13.80 -4.30 5.05
N THR A 88 -14.74 -5.20 4.83
CA THR A 88 -15.65 -5.13 3.67
C THR A 88 -16.51 -3.88 3.72
N ASP A 89 -17.07 -3.56 4.87
CA ASP A 89 -17.91 -2.36 5.05
C ASP A 89 -17.10 -1.09 4.77
N GLU A 90 -15.89 -0.98 5.32
CA GLU A 90 -14.97 0.16 5.10
C GLU A 90 -14.65 0.34 3.61
N ILE A 91 -14.32 -0.76 2.93
CA ILE A 91 -13.95 -0.73 1.51
C ILE A 91 -15.16 -0.45 0.63
N THR A 92 -16.32 -1.00 0.95
CA THR A 92 -17.56 -0.73 0.24
C THR A 92 -17.95 0.75 0.33
N GLU A 93 -17.86 1.35 1.52
CA GLU A 93 -18.08 2.77 1.71
C GLU A 93 -17.07 3.62 0.92
N TYR A 94 -15.80 3.21 0.89
CA TYR A 94 -14.75 3.85 0.11
C TYR A 94 -15.06 3.81 -1.40
N LEU A 95 -15.47 2.66 -1.94
CA LEU A 95 -15.84 2.49 -3.34
C LEU A 95 -17.05 3.34 -3.74
N GLN A 96 -18.03 3.44 -2.85
CA GLN A 96 -19.25 4.22 -3.08
C GLN A 96 -19.04 5.73 -3.04
N LYS A 97 -18.10 6.21 -2.23
CA LYS A 97 -17.78 7.64 -2.10
C LYS A 97 -16.91 8.19 -3.23
N ASN A 98 -16.18 7.32 -3.89
CA ASN A 98 -15.27 7.70 -4.97
C ASN A 98 -15.92 7.46 -6.34
N ILE A 99 -15.43 8.16 -7.37
CA ILE A 99 -15.90 8.08 -8.77
C ILE A 99 -15.64 6.69 -9.39
N ILE A 100 -15.35 5.68 -8.56
CA ILE A 100 -14.98 4.33 -9.01
C ILE A 100 -16.16 3.65 -9.72
N ILE A 101 -17.37 3.98 -9.35
CA ILE A 101 -18.59 3.50 -10.03
C ILE A 101 -18.67 3.95 -11.50
N ASP A 102 -18.08 5.08 -11.84
CA ASP A 102 -18.03 5.54 -13.24
C ASP A 102 -17.26 4.57 -14.15
N PHE A 103 -16.41 3.71 -13.57
CA PHE A 103 -15.75 2.63 -14.33
C PHE A 103 -16.71 1.56 -14.85
N ALA A 104 -17.91 1.45 -14.30
CA ALA A 104 -18.93 0.52 -14.77
C ALA A 104 -19.28 0.67 -16.27
N GLY A 105 -19.08 1.86 -16.81
CA GLY A 105 -19.30 2.14 -18.25
C GLY A 105 -18.08 1.89 -19.14
N TYR A 106 -16.94 1.45 -18.60
CA TYR A 106 -15.66 1.36 -19.35
C TYR A 106 -14.94 0.04 -19.08
N GLU A 107 -15.24 -0.99 -19.86
CA GLU A 107 -14.68 -2.35 -19.70
C GLU A 107 -13.14 -2.41 -19.72
N GLU A 108 -12.49 -1.50 -20.45
CA GLU A 108 -11.03 -1.47 -20.57
C GLU A 108 -10.33 -0.79 -19.40
N ARG A 109 -11.07 -0.04 -18.58
CA ARG A 109 -10.50 0.71 -17.47
C ARG A 109 -10.49 -0.15 -16.20
N SER A 110 -9.47 0.08 -15.40
CA SER A 110 -9.35 -0.49 -14.06
C SER A 110 -8.85 0.58 -13.11
N TYR A 111 -9.33 0.51 -11.90
CA TYR A 111 -8.85 1.30 -10.79
C TYR A 111 -7.97 0.44 -9.89
N SER A 112 -6.93 1.02 -9.32
CA SER A 112 -6.18 0.37 -8.25
C SER A 112 -5.50 1.41 -7.36
N GLU A 113 -5.46 1.14 -6.07
CA GLU A 113 -4.83 2.00 -5.08
C GLU A 113 -4.35 1.17 -3.88
N ARG A 114 -3.28 1.65 -3.24
CA ARG A 114 -2.84 1.21 -1.93
C ARG A 114 -3.10 2.30 -0.92
N PHE A 115 -3.71 1.96 0.19
CA PHE A 115 -3.79 2.84 1.34
C PHE A 115 -3.30 2.14 2.61
N THR A 116 -2.71 2.95 3.49
CA THR A 116 -2.24 2.50 4.80
C THR A 116 -3.20 3.04 5.85
N ARG A 117 -3.70 2.14 6.70
CA ARG A 117 -4.58 2.48 7.81
C ARG A 117 -3.76 3.02 9.00
N GLU A 118 -4.46 3.64 9.95
CA GLU A 118 -3.84 4.22 11.16
C GLU A 118 -3.08 3.19 12.01
N ASP A 119 -3.52 1.92 12.00
CA ASP A 119 -2.85 0.82 12.70
C ASP A 119 -1.57 0.33 11.99
N GLY A 120 -1.26 0.88 10.81
CA GLY A 120 -0.14 0.50 9.96
C GLY A 120 -0.40 -0.69 9.04
N SER A 121 -1.61 -1.26 9.03
CA SER A 121 -2.02 -2.24 8.02
C SER A 121 -2.14 -1.59 6.64
N ARG A 122 -2.05 -2.41 5.59
CA ARG A 122 -2.17 -1.95 4.20
C ARG A 122 -3.29 -2.68 3.49
N ILE A 123 -3.99 -1.96 2.65
CA ILE A 123 -5.01 -2.50 1.76
C ILE A 123 -4.64 -2.13 0.32
N ASP A 124 -4.49 -3.15 -0.51
CA ASP A 124 -4.36 -3.00 -1.96
C ASP A 124 -5.70 -3.35 -2.57
N ILE A 125 -6.36 -2.37 -3.17
CA ILE A 125 -7.67 -2.53 -3.81
C ILE A 125 -7.54 -2.38 -5.31
N ALA A 126 -8.33 -3.15 -6.07
CA ALA A 126 -8.56 -2.90 -7.48
C ALA A 126 -10.02 -3.14 -7.83
N ALA A 127 -10.50 -2.39 -8.81
CA ALA A 127 -11.86 -2.52 -9.34
C ALA A 127 -11.86 -2.42 -10.87
N CYS A 128 -12.80 -3.11 -11.50
CA CYS A 128 -13.07 -3.04 -12.93
C CYS A 128 -14.56 -3.18 -13.20
N ALA A 129 -14.99 -2.87 -14.44
CA ALA A 129 -16.35 -3.09 -14.86
C ALA A 129 -16.74 -4.57 -14.84
N ARG A 130 -17.98 -4.85 -14.50
CA ARG A 130 -18.59 -6.19 -14.68
C ARG A 130 -18.82 -6.47 -16.16
N LYS A 131 -18.70 -7.74 -16.55
CA LYS A 131 -18.98 -8.19 -17.90
C LYS A 131 -20.37 -8.80 -18.08
N ASP A 132 -21.05 -9.13 -16.96
CA ASP A 132 -22.36 -9.76 -16.95
C ASP A 132 -23.52 -8.74 -16.86
N ALA A 133 -23.31 -7.65 -16.16
CA ALA A 133 -24.30 -6.60 -15.90
C ALA A 133 -23.60 -5.27 -15.66
N PRO A 134 -24.32 -4.12 -15.79
CA PRO A 134 -23.78 -2.83 -15.40
C PRO A 134 -23.40 -2.80 -13.91
N GLY A 135 -22.17 -2.36 -13.63
CA GLY A 135 -21.64 -2.32 -12.27
C GLY A 135 -20.12 -2.55 -12.25
N ILE A 136 -19.58 -2.75 -11.07
CA ILE A 136 -18.16 -3.01 -10.87
C ILE A 136 -17.93 -4.27 -10.02
N VAL A 137 -16.77 -4.87 -10.24
CA VAL A 137 -16.18 -5.87 -9.35
C VAL A 137 -14.95 -5.25 -8.72
N ALA A 138 -14.89 -5.29 -7.41
CA ALA A 138 -13.69 -4.91 -6.66
C ALA A 138 -13.16 -6.12 -5.89
N ILE A 139 -11.84 -6.16 -5.78
CA ILE A 139 -11.13 -7.12 -4.92
C ILE A 139 -10.14 -6.36 -4.05
N TYR A 140 -9.73 -6.95 -2.95
CA TYR A 140 -8.68 -6.39 -2.14
C TYR A 140 -7.80 -7.45 -1.50
N TYR A 141 -6.56 -7.02 -1.19
CA TYR A 141 -5.59 -7.71 -0.36
C TYR A 141 -5.39 -6.94 0.93
N TYR A 142 -5.39 -7.63 2.04
CA TYR A 142 -5.06 -7.07 3.35
C TYR A 142 -3.68 -7.53 3.79
N THR A 143 -2.88 -6.59 4.24
CA THR A 143 -1.58 -6.88 4.84
C THR A 143 -1.56 -6.36 6.27
N SER A 144 -1.40 -7.29 7.23
CA SER A 144 -1.44 -6.95 8.64
C SER A 144 -0.30 -5.99 9.06
N PRO A 145 -0.48 -5.18 10.11
CA PRO A 145 0.55 -4.28 10.62
C PRO A 145 1.82 -5.03 11.02
N GLU A 146 1.68 -6.22 11.56
CA GLU A 146 2.82 -7.06 11.94
C GLU A 146 3.62 -7.50 10.73
N PHE A 147 2.94 -7.95 9.65
CA PHE A 147 3.61 -8.32 8.41
C PHE A 147 4.31 -7.10 7.79
N VAL A 148 3.66 -5.94 7.77
CA VAL A 148 4.26 -4.70 7.25
C VAL A 148 5.55 -4.38 8.02
N ARG A 149 5.55 -4.45 9.35
CA ARG A 149 6.75 -4.18 10.17
C ARG A 149 7.86 -5.19 9.96
N ASN A 150 7.53 -6.47 9.85
CA ASN A 150 8.53 -7.54 9.85
C ASN A 150 9.11 -7.84 8.47
N TYR A 151 8.34 -7.63 7.41
CA TYR A 151 8.70 -8.06 6.06
C TYR A 151 8.83 -6.91 5.04
N THR A 152 8.37 -5.70 5.39
CA THR A 152 8.62 -4.55 4.52
C THR A 152 10.02 -4.03 4.77
N LEU A 153 10.79 -3.87 3.70
CA LEU A 153 12.08 -3.23 3.79
C LEU A 153 11.92 -1.82 4.36
N THR A 154 12.65 -1.49 5.41
CA THR A 154 12.65 -0.17 6.03
C THR A 154 14.01 0.50 5.87
N ILE A 155 14.05 1.84 5.86
CA ILE A 155 15.30 2.59 5.84
C ILE A 155 16.12 2.24 7.09
N GLN A 156 15.47 2.06 8.23
CA GLN A 156 16.12 1.62 9.47
C GLN A 156 16.80 0.26 9.30
N GLY A 157 16.14 -0.71 8.65
CA GLY A 157 16.71 -2.03 8.38
C GLY A 157 17.95 -1.97 7.49
N LEU A 158 18.03 -1.03 6.56
CA LEU A 158 19.18 -0.80 5.70
C LEU A 158 20.37 -0.18 6.45
N LEU A 159 20.11 0.49 7.56
CA LEU A 159 21.16 1.09 8.41
C LEU A 159 21.62 0.16 9.53
N ASN A 160 20.89 -0.94 9.78
CA ASN A 160 21.26 -1.90 10.82
C ASN A 160 22.65 -2.49 10.54
N GLY A 161 23.50 -2.48 11.56
CA GLY A 161 24.88 -2.93 11.46
C GLY A 161 25.86 -1.91 10.87
N TYR A 162 25.39 -0.73 10.46
CA TYR A 162 26.29 0.34 10.01
C TYR A 162 26.75 1.16 11.21
N SER A 163 28.06 1.10 11.51
CA SER A 163 28.64 1.93 12.56
C SER A 163 29.43 3.08 11.95
N VAL A 164 29.14 4.29 12.38
CA VAL A 164 29.97 5.45 12.09
C VAL A 164 31.15 5.44 13.06
N GLN A 165 32.38 5.62 12.56
CA GLN A 165 33.56 5.68 13.44
C GLN A 165 33.35 6.71 14.54
N LYS A 166 33.53 6.26 15.81
CA LYS A 166 33.46 7.05 17.04
C LYS A 166 32.36 8.13 17.07
N ASP A 167 31.32 7.87 17.78
CA ASP A 167 30.30 8.84 18.22
C ASP A 167 29.51 9.60 17.14
N GLY A 168 29.59 9.16 15.88
CA GLY A 168 28.80 9.78 14.80
C GLY A 168 27.35 9.28 14.79
N THR A 169 26.39 10.19 14.71
CA THR A 169 24.97 9.88 14.57
C THR A 169 24.52 10.07 13.13
N ILE A 170 23.84 9.05 12.59
CA ILE A 170 23.13 9.13 11.31
C ILE A 170 21.66 9.42 11.63
N ILE A 171 21.09 10.43 11.00
CA ILE A 171 19.67 10.75 11.09
C ILE A 171 19.11 10.80 9.68
N VAL A 172 18.11 9.97 9.41
CA VAL A 172 17.29 10.03 8.20
C VAL A 172 15.90 10.47 8.63
N ALA A 173 15.42 11.57 8.07
CA ALA A 173 14.10 12.09 8.39
C ALA A 173 13.24 12.19 7.13
N ASP A 174 11.96 11.90 7.31
CA ASP A 174 10.92 12.07 6.32
C ASP A 174 9.76 12.88 6.93
N ASN A 175 9.29 13.89 6.20
CA ASN A 175 8.21 14.80 6.63
C ASN A 175 8.37 15.34 8.07
N GLY A 176 9.61 15.60 8.49
CA GLY A 176 9.91 16.13 9.80
C GLY A 176 10.01 15.12 10.92
N THR A 177 9.88 13.83 10.64
CA THR A 177 10.02 12.74 11.61
C THR A 177 11.28 11.92 11.33
N VAL A 178 12.02 11.54 12.36
CA VAL A 178 13.18 10.65 12.22
C VAL A 178 12.69 9.24 11.94
N VAL A 179 12.98 8.76 10.73
CA VAL A 179 12.54 7.42 10.25
C VAL A 179 13.65 6.36 10.34
N ALA A 180 14.90 6.78 10.42
CA ALA A 180 16.03 5.89 10.66
C ALA A 180 17.19 6.59 11.34
N SER A 181 17.86 5.89 12.24
CA SER A 181 19.06 6.34 12.95
C SER A 181 19.85 5.16 13.47
N ASN A 182 21.18 5.33 13.60
CA ASN A 182 22.02 4.41 14.36
C ASN A 182 21.92 4.62 15.88
N ASP A 183 21.25 5.68 16.30
CA ASP A 183 20.79 5.90 17.69
C ASP A 183 19.27 5.70 17.71
N GLU A 184 18.84 4.51 18.18
CA GLU A 184 17.43 4.14 18.22
C GLU A 184 16.56 5.08 19.08
N SER A 185 17.18 5.80 20.04
CA SER A 185 16.44 6.74 20.89
C SER A 185 15.87 7.94 20.11
N LEU A 186 16.38 8.19 18.92
CA LEU A 186 15.95 9.29 18.04
C LEU A 186 14.76 8.89 17.14
N LEU A 187 14.45 7.60 17.01
CA LEU A 187 13.39 7.12 16.12
C LEU A 187 12.02 7.69 16.55
N GLY A 188 11.28 8.18 15.56
CA GLY A 188 9.96 8.78 15.77
C GLY A 188 9.97 10.20 16.33
N GLN A 189 11.13 10.75 16.69
CA GLN A 189 11.23 12.13 17.16
C GLN A 189 10.99 13.14 16.04
N ASN A 190 10.40 14.28 16.40
CA ASN A 190 10.26 15.41 15.48
C ASN A 190 11.61 16.09 15.29
N THR A 191 12.02 16.29 14.05
CA THR A 191 13.27 16.98 13.71
C THR A 191 13.29 18.45 14.15
N ALA A 192 12.14 19.06 14.43
CA ALA A 192 12.06 20.40 14.96
C ALA A 192 12.63 20.51 16.39
N ASP A 193 12.59 19.43 17.15
CA ASP A 193 13.05 19.38 18.53
C ASP A 193 14.54 19.01 18.65
N ASN A 194 15.19 18.66 17.51
CA ASN A 194 16.59 18.27 17.50
C ASN A 194 17.49 19.44 17.03
N GLU A 195 18.31 19.96 17.94
CA GLU A 195 19.17 21.12 17.68
C GLU A 195 20.16 20.90 16.52
N VAL A 196 20.70 19.68 16.38
CA VAL A 196 21.64 19.33 15.30
C VAL A 196 20.93 19.41 13.96
N VAL A 197 19.72 18.84 13.86
CA VAL A 197 18.91 18.88 12.63
C VAL A 197 18.53 20.32 12.29
N GLN A 198 18.19 21.13 13.29
CA GLN A 198 17.89 22.55 13.07
C GLN A 198 19.10 23.35 12.60
N ALA A 199 20.29 23.08 13.13
CA ALA A 199 21.52 23.69 12.65
C ALA A 199 21.83 23.27 11.20
N MET A 200 21.62 22.00 10.84
CA MET A 200 21.81 21.51 9.46
C MET A 200 20.82 22.14 8.47
N LYS A 201 19.55 22.33 8.84
CA LYS A 201 18.54 22.99 7.99
C LYS A 201 18.89 24.43 7.63
N LYS A 202 19.64 25.13 8.47
CA LYS A 202 20.10 26.51 8.21
C LYS A 202 21.23 26.58 7.17
N HIS A 203 21.84 25.46 6.83
CA HIS A 203 23.01 25.37 5.93
C HIS A 203 22.73 24.49 4.70
N THR A 204 21.49 24.51 4.19
CA THR A 204 20.99 23.59 3.16
C THR A 204 21.64 23.70 1.78
N ASP A 205 22.41 24.73 1.47
CA ASP A 205 22.99 24.94 0.14
C ASP A 205 24.44 24.46 -0.01
N SER A 206 25.02 23.87 1.00
CA SER A 206 26.38 23.36 0.92
C SER A 206 26.53 22.05 1.66
N GLN A 207 27.31 21.12 1.10
CA GLN A 207 27.79 19.93 1.80
C GLN A 207 28.76 20.36 2.92
N GLN A 208 28.26 21.10 3.90
CA GLN A 208 29.05 21.57 5.02
C GLN A 208 28.99 20.56 6.15
N TYR A 209 30.15 20.27 6.68
CA TYR A 209 30.32 19.47 7.88
C TYR A 209 30.24 20.41 9.07
N LEU A 210 29.25 20.21 9.93
CA LEU A 210 29.18 20.88 11.21
C LEU A 210 29.80 19.95 12.26
N SER A 211 30.80 20.44 13.01
CA SER A 211 31.30 19.81 14.24
C SER A 211 30.72 20.57 15.42
N PHE A 212 30.19 19.86 16.39
CA PHE A 212 29.66 20.38 17.65
C PHE A 212 30.55 19.94 18.78
#